data_438b21bc939b3b2603398d328f733a11
#
_entry.id   438b21bc939b3b2603398d328f733a11
#
_cell.length_a   1.000
_cell.length_b   1.000
_cell.length_c   1.000
_cell.angle_alpha   90.00
_cell.angle_beta   90.00
_cell.angle_gamma   90.00
#
_symmetry.space_group_name_H-M   'P 1'
#
loop_
_entity.id
_entity.type
_entity.pdbx_description
1 polymer ?
#
loop_
_entity_poly.entity_id
_entity_poly.type
_entity_poly.pdbx_seq_one_letter_code
_entity_poly.pdbx_strand_id
1 'polypeptide(L)'
;MEPAVRRLVCACGPCAVLFSNQAGARYKRVPRRVRMLEDFQITDQQWDGLRLPIHLAFFFHSTPQDRMVACYPSPAGATESLLHLDTWDEVVTANPVLATMEADVEALLANRVGYARGSGPAEYYLAPADQCFRLVGIIRAGWKGLSGGTEVWKDIAQFFATLKVEAGVKAGEVRA
;
A
#
# COMPACT_ATOMS: atom_id res chain seq x y z
N MET A 1 14.91 0.24 4.13
CA MET A 1 14.50 -0.62 2.99
C MET A 1 15.71 -0.92 2.13
N GLU A 2 15.93 -2.18 1.77
CA GLU A 2 16.89 -2.61 0.76
C GLU A 2 16.11 -2.90 -0.54
N PRO A 3 16.13 -1.98 -1.53
CA PRO A 3 15.24 -2.05 -2.70
C PRO A 3 15.47 -3.29 -3.57
N ALA A 4 16.74 -3.69 -3.77
CA ALA A 4 17.10 -4.81 -4.65
C ALA A 4 16.44 -6.15 -4.27
N VAL A 5 16.18 -6.36 -2.98
CA VAL A 5 15.57 -7.59 -2.44
C VAL A 5 14.27 -7.33 -1.67
N ARG A 6 13.76 -6.11 -1.73
CA ARG A 6 12.53 -5.65 -1.05
C ARG A 6 12.50 -6.02 0.44
N ARG A 7 13.62 -5.84 1.13
CA ARG A 7 13.79 -6.23 2.53
C ARG A 7 13.78 -5.02 3.45
N LEU A 8 12.93 -5.05 4.47
CA LEU A 8 12.96 -4.09 5.57
C LEU A 8 14.10 -4.45 6.54
N VAL A 9 14.86 -3.45 6.93
CA VAL A 9 15.96 -3.58 7.90
C VAL A 9 15.73 -2.57 9.01
N CYS A 10 15.78 -3.04 10.26
CA CYS A 10 15.72 -2.16 11.41
C CYS A 10 17.13 -1.55 11.65
N ALA A 11 17.17 -0.24 11.86
CA ALA A 11 18.40 0.49 12.13
C ALA A 11 18.15 1.58 13.17
N CYS A 12 19.17 1.90 13.97
CA CYS A 12 19.12 3.09 14.84
C CYS A 12 19.19 4.38 13.98
N GLY A 13 18.78 5.51 14.57
CA GLY A 13 18.74 6.79 13.85
C GLY A 13 20.07 7.17 13.17
N PRO A 14 21.23 7.14 13.87
CA PRO A 14 22.52 7.41 13.26
C PRO A 14 22.87 6.50 12.11
N CYS A 15 22.65 5.18 12.24
CA CYS A 15 22.88 4.23 11.15
C CYS A 15 21.94 4.47 9.95
N ALA A 16 20.69 4.79 10.21
CA ALA A 16 19.76 5.11 9.14
C ALA A 16 20.21 6.32 8.33
N VAL A 17 20.71 7.38 8.99
CA VAL A 17 21.26 8.57 8.30
C VAL A 17 22.55 8.22 7.54
N LEU A 18 23.46 7.48 8.17
CA LEU A 18 24.76 7.16 7.57
C LEU A 18 24.64 6.30 6.29
N PHE A 19 23.74 5.33 6.29
CA PHE A 19 23.65 4.34 5.21
C PHE A 19 22.58 4.63 4.17
N SER A 20 21.75 5.67 4.33
CA SER A 20 20.66 5.98 3.36
C SER A 20 20.87 7.27 2.57
N ASN A 21 21.81 8.14 2.96
CA ASN A 21 21.96 9.49 2.37
C ASN A 21 23.05 9.60 1.29
N GLN A 22 23.58 8.49 0.79
CA GLN A 22 24.60 8.51 -0.25
C GLN A 22 24.02 8.18 -1.61
N ALA A 23 24.49 8.84 -2.67
CA ALA A 23 24.15 8.46 -4.04
C ALA A 23 24.55 6.99 -4.28
N GLY A 24 23.60 6.17 -4.76
CA GLY A 24 23.82 4.73 -4.94
C GLY A 24 23.78 3.93 -3.63
N ALA A 25 23.28 4.50 -2.52
CA ALA A 25 23.17 3.78 -1.26
C ALA A 25 22.33 2.50 -1.42
N ARG A 26 22.85 1.41 -0.84
CA ARG A 26 22.16 0.10 -0.79
C ARG A 26 20.82 0.17 -0.06
N TYR A 27 20.64 1.11 0.85
CA TYR A 27 19.46 1.27 1.68
C TYR A 27 18.80 2.62 1.44
N LYS A 28 17.48 2.62 1.41
CA LYS A 28 16.65 3.82 1.45
C LYS A 28 15.93 3.90 2.80
N ARG A 29 15.80 5.11 3.33
CA ARG A 29 15.05 5.34 4.56
C ARG A 29 13.56 5.27 4.26
N VAL A 30 12.82 4.47 5.00
CA VAL A 30 11.36 4.43 4.92
C VAL A 30 10.82 5.65 5.64
N PRO A 31 9.97 6.47 5.02
CA PRO A 31 9.32 7.60 5.66
C PRO A 31 8.38 7.12 6.77
N ARG A 32 7.93 8.05 7.62
CA ARG A 32 6.99 7.73 8.72
C ARG A 32 5.60 8.32 8.51
N ARG A 33 5.43 9.06 7.43
CA ARG A 33 4.20 9.78 7.16
C ARG A 33 3.22 8.92 6.38
N VAL A 34 2.00 8.79 6.90
CA VAL A 34 0.84 8.26 6.18
C VAL A 34 0.00 9.44 5.72
N ARG A 35 -0.53 9.39 4.50
CA ARG A 35 -1.47 10.38 3.95
C ARG A 35 -2.69 9.67 3.42
N MET A 36 -3.88 9.97 3.93
CA MET A 36 -5.13 9.55 3.31
C MET A 36 -5.42 10.43 2.09
N LEU A 37 -5.85 9.82 1.01
CA LEU A 37 -6.18 10.48 -0.25
C LEU A 37 -7.70 10.55 -0.39
N GLU A 38 -8.32 11.60 0.19
CA GLU A 38 -9.78 11.77 0.22
C GLU A 38 -10.37 11.95 -1.18
N ASP A 39 -9.65 12.65 -2.08
CA ASP A 39 -10.09 12.97 -3.44
C ASP A 39 -9.52 12.00 -4.50
N PHE A 40 -9.08 10.80 -4.10
CA PHE A 40 -8.51 9.84 -5.03
C PHE A 40 -9.54 9.34 -6.04
N GLN A 41 -9.22 9.46 -7.31
CA GLN A 41 -10.12 9.14 -8.42
C GLN A 41 -9.71 7.85 -9.10
N ILE A 42 -10.56 6.86 -9.04
CA ILE A 42 -10.48 5.62 -9.81
C ILE A 42 -11.89 5.07 -10.05
N THR A 43 -12.22 4.82 -11.29
CA THR A 43 -13.48 4.19 -11.66
C THR A 43 -13.43 2.68 -11.44
N ASP A 44 -14.60 2.04 -11.36
CA ASP A 44 -14.67 0.57 -11.27
C ASP A 44 -14.08 -0.09 -12.51
N GLN A 45 -14.29 0.48 -13.70
CA GLN A 45 -13.70 0.00 -14.94
C GLN A 45 -12.17 0.05 -14.91
N GLN A 46 -11.58 1.13 -14.39
CA GLN A 46 -10.12 1.24 -14.23
C GLN A 46 -9.60 0.23 -13.19
N TRP A 47 -10.31 0.07 -12.06
CA TRP A 47 -9.92 -0.93 -11.06
C TRP A 47 -9.93 -2.35 -11.64
N ASP A 48 -10.98 -2.71 -12.37
CA ASP A 48 -11.10 -4.01 -13.03
C ASP A 48 -10.03 -4.20 -14.12
N GLY A 49 -9.67 -3.12 -14.80
CA GLY A 49 -8.58 -3.08 -15.78
C GLY A 49 -7.20 -3.38 -15.18
N LEU A 50 -6.97 -3.10 -13.87
CA LEU A 50 -5.74 -3.48 -13.16
C LEU A 50 -5.61 -5.00 -12.93
N ARG A 51 -6.69 -5.76 -13.14
CA ARG A 51 -6.77 -7.23 -13.01
C ARG A 51 -6.24 -7.78 -11.69
N LEU A 52 -6.57 -7.10 -10.62
CA LEU A 52 -6.23 -7.54 -9.27
C LEU A 52 -7.23 -8.59 -8.80
N PRO A 53 -6.78 -9.72 -8.21
CA PRO A 53 -7.67 -10.81 -7.80
C PRO A 53 -8.48 -10.47 -6.54
N ILE A 54 -8.13 -9.42 -5.82
CA ILE A 54 -8.78 -8.98 -4.59
C ILE A 54 -8.88 -7.46 -4.54
N HIS A 55 -9.80 -6.96 -3.70
CA HIS A 55 -10.04 -5.53 -3.50
C HIS A 55 -9.09 -4.88 -2.46
N LEU A 56 -7.86 -5.39 -2.38
CA LEU A 56 -6.82 -4.92 -1.47
C LEU A 56 -5.48 -5.02 -2.19
N ALA A 57 -4.81 -3.90 -2.43
CA ALA A 57 -3.56 -3.88 -3.18
C ALA A 57 -2.67 -2.70 -2.78
N PHE A 58 -1.40 -2.77 -3.11
CA PHE A 58 -0.49 -1.66 -3.01
C PHE A 58 0.41 -1.57 -4.25
N PHE A 59 0.72 -0.34 -4.63
CA PHE A 59 1.44 0.00 -5.85
C PHE A 59 2.63 0.87 -5.48
N PHE A 60 3.80 0.56 -6.01
CA PHE A 60 5.01 1.34 -5.77
C PHE A 60 5.93 1.31 -6.99
N HIS A 61 6.73 2.36 -7.17
CA HIS A 61 7.79 2.37 -8.18
C HIS A 61 9.00 1.60 -7.66
N SER A 62 9.43 0.60 -8.39
CA SER A 62 10.62 -0.20 -8.08
C SER A 62 11.81 0.34 -8.88
N THR A 63 12.78 0.97 -8.22
CA THR A 63 13.98 1.46 -8.92
C THR A 63 14.83 0.32 -9.49
N PRO A 64 14.98 -0.86 -8.84
CA PRO A 64 15.72 -1.97 -9.44
C PRO A 64 15.07 -2.57 -10.69
N GLN A 65 13.74 -2.42 -10.83
CA GLN A 65 13.00 -2.94 -11.98
C GLN A 65 12.62 -1.83 -12.98
N ASP A 66 12.87 -0.57 -12.61
CA ASP A 66 12.53 0.65 -13.36
C ASP A 66 11.07 0.66 -13.85
N ARG A 67 10.13 0.24 -12.97
CA ARG A 67 8.70 0.19 -13.29
C ARG A 67 7.81 0.26 -12.06
N MET A 68 6.54 0.57 -12.31
CA MET A 68 5.49 0.38 -11.31
C MET A 68 5.25 -1.11 -11.07
N VAL A 69 5.09 -1.45 -9.81
CA VAL A 69 4.79 -2.81 -9.35
C VAL A 69 3.48 -2.76 -8.58
N ALA A 70 2.56 -3.64 -8.95
CA ALA A 70 1.35 -3.90 -8.18
C ALA A 70 1.52 -5.17 -7.36
N CYS A 71 1.22 -5.10 -6.08
CA CYS A 71 1.20 -6.24 -5.19
C CYS A 71 -0.13 -6.33 -4.47
N TYR A 72 -0.56 -7.55 -4.20
CA TYR A 72 -1.67 -7.81 -3.29
C TYR A 72 -1.23 -8.72 -2.15
N PRO A 73 -1.75 -8.52 -0.95
CA PRO A 73 -1.44 -9.37 0.18
C PRO A 73 -2.14 -10.74 0.03
N SER A 74 -1.40 -11.81 0.28
CA SER A 74 -1.90 -13.17 0.23
C SER A 74 -1.35 -13.99 1.41
N PRO A 75 -1.91 -15.18 1.69
CA PRO A 75 -1.34 -16.10 2.68
C PRO A 75 0.10 -16.53 2.37
N ALA A 76 0.49 -16.49 1.10
CA ALA A 76 1.87 -16.76 0.67
C ALA A 76 2.81 -15.57 0.85
N GLY A 77 2.26 -14.38 1.12
CA GLY A 77 3.02 -13.14 1.25
C GLY A 77 2.54 -12.04 0.31
N ALA A 78 3.41 -11.08 0.01
CA ALA A 78 3.15 -10.08 -1.02
C ALA A 78 3.26 -10.74 -2.40
N THR A 79 2.15 -10.85 -3.11
CA THR A 79 2.11 -11.44 -4.44
C THR A 79 2.08 -10.34 -5.48
N GLU A 80 3.02 -10.37 -6.40
CA GLU A 80 3.07 -9.41 -7.50
C GLU A 80 2.03 -9.77 -8.56
N SER A 81 1.31 -8.75 -9.02
CA SER A 81 0.36 -8.85 -10.14
C SER A 81 0.96 -8.21 -11.38
N LEU A 82 0.61 -8.77 -12.55
CA LEU A 82 0.93 -8.13 -13.82
C LEU A 82 0.07 -6.87 -13.97
N LEU A 83 0.71 -5.71 -13.81
CA LEU A 83 0.04 -4.42 -13.94
C LEU A 83 -0.14 -4.07 -15.42
N HIS A 84 -1.37 -3.73 -15.81
CA HIS A 84 -1.65 -3.17 -17.12
C HIS A 84 -1.30 -1.68 -17.11
N LEU A 85 -0.19 -1.32 -17.76
CA LEU A 85 0.40 0.01 -17.73
C LEU A 85 -0.54 1.08 -18.29
N ASP A 86 -1.26 0.79 -19.38
CA ASP A 86 -2.20 1.74 -19.98
C ASP A 86 -3.27 2.20 -18.96
N THR A 87 -3.87 1.25 -18.23
CA THR A 87 -4.84 1.57 -17.18
C THR A 87 -4.19 2.30 -16.00
N TRP A 88 -2.96 1.93 -15.66
CA TRP A 88 -2.23 2.62 -14.59
C TRP A 88 -1.92 4.08 -14.96
N ASP A 89 -1.54 4.36 -16.19
CA ASP A 89 -1.25 5.72 -16.67
C ASP A 89 -2.49 6.63 -16.62
N GLU A 90 -3.68 6.08 -16.89
CA GLU A 90 -4.94 6.80 -16.68
C GLU A 90 -5.14 7.17 -15.20
N VAL A 91 -4.90 6.22 -14.29
CA VAL A 91 -5.02 6.45 -12.83
C VAL A 91 -4.02 7.53 -12.36
N VAL A 92 -2.78 7.49 -12.83
CA VAL A 92 -1.76 8.50 -12.49
C VAL A 92 -2.17 9.88 -13.03
N THR A 93 -2.68 9.94 -14.25
CA THR A 93 -3.15 11.19 -14.86
C THR A 93 -4.29 11.82 -14.05
N ALA A 94 -5.24 11.01 -13.58
CA ALA A 94 -6.34 11.48 -12.74
C ALA A 94 -5.90 11.85 -11.30
N ASN A 95 -4.74 11.37 -10.86
CA ASN A 95 -4.26 11.55 -9.48
C ASN A 95 -2.81 12.07 -9.44
N PRO A 96 -2.56 13.37 -9.70
CA PRO A 96 -1.20 13.94 -9.73
C PRO A 96 -0.41 13.77 -8.41
N VAL A 97 -1.11 13.54 -7.29
CA VAL A 97 -0.50 13.24 -5.99
C VAL A 97 0.42 12.02 -6.05
N LEU A 98 0.17 11.06 -6.94
CA LEU A 98 1.02 9.87 -7.11
C LEU A 98 2.42 10.20 -7.60
N ALA A 99 2.62 11.32 -8.30
CA ALA A 99 3.94 11.79 -8.71
C ALA A 99 4.83 12.20 -7.52
N THR A 100 4.25 12.41 -6.33
CA THR A 100 5.00 12.73 -5.10
C THR A 100 5.45 11.49 -4.33
N MET A 101 5.08 10.30 -4.80
CA MET A 101 5.39 9.03 -4.14
C MET A 101 6.89 8.73 -4.24
N GLU A 102 7.54 8.48 -3.12
CA GLU A 102 8.96 8.17 -3.06
C GLU A 102 9.20 6.70 -3.46
N ALA A 103 9.97 6.52 -4.54
CA ALA A 103 10.25 5.19 -5.08
C ALA A 103 10.88 4.24 -4.06
N ASP A 104 10.46 2.98 -4.06
CA ASP A 104 10.86 1.86 -3.20
C ASP A 104 10.39 1.93 -1.74
N VAL A 105 10.06 3.10 -1.22
CA VAL A 105 9.82 3.31 0.23
C VAL A 105 8.42 3.83 0.55
N GLU A 106 7.70 4.36 -0.43
CA GLU A 106 6.27 4.67 -0.33
C GLU A 106 5.45 3.86 -1.35
N ALA A 107 4.20 3.64 -1.04
CA ALA A 107 3.25 2.95 -1.90
C ALA A 107 1.86 3.61 -1.83
N LEU A 108 1.12 3.56 -2.95
CA LEU A 108 -0.33 3.72 -2.93
C LEU A 108 -0.92 2.43 -2.35
N LEU A 109 -1.51 2.50 -1.17
CA LEU A 109 -2.25 1.40 -0.56
C LEU A 109 -3.75 1.62 -0.78
N ALA A 110 -4.40 0.70 -1.48
CA ALA A 110 -5.81 0.73 -1.82
C ALA A 110 -6.59 -0.32 -1.02
N ASN A 111 -7.64 0.11 -0.32
CA ASN A 111 -8.60 -0.74 0.37
C ASN A 111 -9.99 -0.51 -0.20
N ARG A 112 -10.45 -1.42 -1.03
CA ARG A 112 -11.80 -1.43 -1.61
C ARG A 112 -12.66 -2.59 -1.09
N VAL A 113 -12.24 -3.25 -0.01
CA VAL A 113 -12.96 -4.41 0.55
C VAL A 113 -14.36 -4.03 1.02
N GLY A 114 -14.47 -2.91 1.75
CA GLY A 114 -15.77 -2.37 2.19
C GLY A 114 -16.66 -1.95 1.02
N TYR A 115 -16.08 -1.26 0.04
CA TYR A 115 -16.76 -0.82 -1.17
C TYR A 115 -17.33 -2.00 -1.97
N ALA A 116 -16.54 -3.00 -2.26
CA ALA A 116 -16.95 -4.19 -3.00
C ALA A 116 -18.04 -5.01 -2.30
N ARG A 117 -18.14 -4.90 -0.97
CA ARG A 117 -19.18 -5.55 -0.15
C ARG A 117 -20.39 -4.67 0.12
N GLY A 118 -20.40 -3.42 -0.33
CA GLY A 118 -21.45 -2.44 -0.03
C GLY A 118 -21.51 -2.05 1.45
N SER A 119 -20.40 -2.22 2.20
CA SER A 119 -20.33 -1.98 3.65
C SER A 119 -19.57 -0.70 4.03
N GLY A 120 -19.01 0.03 3.05
CA GLY A 120 -18.31 1.29 3.30
C GLY A 120 -17.63 1.83 2.04
N PRO A 121 -17.04 3.03 2.11
CA PRO A 121 -16.32 3.62 0.99
C PRO A 121 -14.99 2.90 0.73
N ALA A 122 -14.45 3.08 -0.47
CA ALA A 122 -13.07 2.75 -0.76
C ALA A 122 -12.13 3.74 -0.06
N GLU A 123 -10.99 3.27 0.39
CA GLU A 123 -9.97 4.07 1.07
C GLU A 123 -8.62 3.95 0.36
N TYR A 124 -7.93 5.07 0.19
CA TYR A 124 -6.65 5.15 -0.50
C TYR A 124 -5.65 5.94 0.34
N TYR A 125 -4.42 5.42 0.42
CA TYR A 125 -3.36 6.03 1.22
C TYR A 125 -2.05 6.07 0.46
N LEU A 126 -1.30 7.16 0.57
CA LEU A 126 0.14 7.07 0.39
C LEU A 126 0.75 6.67 1.73
N ALA A 127 1.25 5.45 1.77
CA ALA A 127 1.74 4.82 2.98
C ALA A 127 3.20 4.40 2.84
N PRO A 128 3.97 4.45 3.92
CA PRO A 128 5.30 3.86 3.97
C PRO A 128 5.27 2.36 3.62
N ALA A 129 6.31 1.88 2.96
CA ALA A 129 6.38 0.48 2.51
C ALA A 129 6.27 -0.53 3.67
N ASP A 130 6.75 -0.19 4.87
CA ASP A 130 6.63 -1.05 6.05
C ASP A 130 5.17 -1.28 6.48
N GLN A 131 4.28 -0.30 6.28
CA GLN A 131 2.84 -0.49 6.54
C GLN A 131 2.23 -1.51 5.55
N CYS A 132 2.63 -1.47 4.28
CA CYS A 132 2.18 -2.46 3.30
C CYS A 132 2.64 -3.88 3.68
N PHE A 133 3.90 -4.03 4.07
CA PHE A 133 4.42 -5.33 4.53
C PHE A 133 3.86 -5.77 5.87
N ARG A 134 3.51 -4.84 6.77
CA ARG A 134 2.77 -5.14 8.01
C ARG A 134 1.40 -5.74 7.71
N LEU A 135 0.65 -5.16 6.77
CA LEU A 135 -0.63 -5.71 6.31
C LEU A 135 -0.46 -7.12 5.73
N VAL A 136 0.57 -7.33 4.90
CA VAL A 136 0.92 -8.67 4.38
C VAL A 136 1.19 -9.64 5.54
N GLY A 137 1.91 -9.21 6.57
CA GLY A 137 2.21 -10.00 7.76
C GLY A 137 0.95 -10.41 8.54
N ILE A 138 0.00 -9.49 8.72
CA ILE A 138 -1.29 -9.74 9.36
C ILE A 138 -2.06 -10.84 8.61
N ILE A 139 -2.17 -10.71 7.29
CA ILE A 139 -2.89 -11.66 6.45
C ILE A 139 -2.19 -13.04 6.49
N ARG A 140 -0.87 -13.05 6.30
CA ARG A 140 -0.10 -14.30 6.32
C ARG A 140 -0.21 -15.06 7.64
N ALA A 141 -0.22 -14.34 8.77
CA ALA A 141 -0.31 -14.95 10.11
C ALA A 141 -1.72 -15.39 10.48
N GLY A 142 -2.73 -14.60 10.06
CA GLY A 142 -4.13 -14.80 10.48
C GLY A 142 -4.99 -15.61 9.52
N TRP A 143 -4.54 -15.86 8.29
CA TRP A 143 -5.37 -16.50 7.26
C TRP A 143 -5.68 -17.96 7.58
N LYS A 144 -6.96 -18.32 7.58
CA LYS A 144 -7.44 -19.69 7.82
C LYS A 144 -8.43 -20.12 6.74
N GLY A 145 -8.22 -21.31 6.18
CA GLY A 145 -9.10 -21.87 5.15
C GLY A 145 -9.13 -21.05 3.87
N LEU A 146 -10.19 -21.18 3.08
CA LEU A 146 -10.32 -20.53 1.77
C LEU A 146 -10.67 -19.03 1.88
N SER A 147 -11.42 -18.63 2.89
CA SER A 147 -11.95 -17.25 3.04
C SER A 147 -11.21 -16.40 4.09
N GLY A 148 -10.16 -16.92 4.71
CA GLY A 148 -9.37 -16.22 5.72
C GLY A 148 -9.90 -16.35 7.14
N GLY A 149 -11.19 -16.63 7.32
CA GLY A 149 -11.84 -16.65 8.64
C GLY A 149 -12.16 -15.26 9.18
N THR A 150 -12.98 -15.20 10.24
CA THR A 150 -13.51 -13.93 10.76
C THR A 150 -12.43 -13.04 11.41
N GLU A 151 -11.45 -13.66 12.08
CA GLU A 151 -10.45 -12.91 12.85
C GLU A 151 -9.52 -12.10 11.96
N VAL A 152 -9.01 -12.65 10.85
CA VAL A 152 -8.13 -11.90 9.95
C VAL A 152 -8.83 -10.68 9.36
N TRP A 153 -10.14 -10.74 9.10
CA TRP A 153 -10.88 -9.58 8.61
C TRP A 153 -11.07 -8.49 9.66
N LYS A 154 -11.17 -8.87 10.95
CA LYS A 154 -11.13 -7.90 12.06
C LYS A 154 -9.76 -7.25 12.18
N ASP A 155 -8.69 -8.03 12.07
CA ASP A 155 -7.32 -7.51 12.14
C ASP A 155 -7.02 -6.55 10.96
N ILE A 156 -7.50 -6.86 9.76
CA ILE A 156 -7.41 -5.98 8.58
C ILE A 156 -8.18 -4.68 8.85
N ALA A 157 -9.41 -4.76 9.34
CA ALA A 157 -10.21 -3.58 9.67
C ALA A 157 -9.54 -2.72 10.75
N GLN A 158 -8.98 -3.34 11.80
CA GLN A 158 -8.22 -2.64 12.84
C GLN A 158 -6.96 -1.98 12.29
N PHE A 159 -6.26 -2.63 11.37
CA PHE A 159 -5.09 -2.05 10.69
C PHE A 159 -5.46 -0.75 9.96
N PHE A 160 -6.54 -0.75 9.16
CA PHE A 160 -6.98 0.46 8.44
C PHE A 160 -7.52 1.54 9.38
N ALA A 161 -8.21 1.17 10.46
CA ALA A 161 -8.63 2.12 11.49
C ALA A 161 -7.42 2.84 12.13
N THR A 162 -6.36 2.09 12.44
CA THR A 162 -5.11 2.66 12.96
C THR A 162 -4.42 3.55 11.93
N LEU A 163 -4.34 3.11 10.67
CA LEU A 163 -3.72 3.86 9.59
C LEU A 163 -4.43 5.20 9.33
N LYS A 164 -5.76 5.20 9.45
CA LYS A 164 -6.58 6.40 9.34
C LYS A 164 -6.28 7.43 10.43
N VAL A 165 -6.10 6.97 11.66
CA VAL A 165 -5.68 7.83 12.78
C VAL A 165 -4.27 8.38 12.55
N GLU A 166 -3.33 7.55 12.10
CA GLU A 166 -1.95 7.97 11.76
C GLU A 166 -1.93 9.01 10.62
N ALA A 167 -2.87 8.94 9.69
CA ALA A 167 -3.04 9.95 8.64
C ALA A 167 -3.64 11.28 9.13
N GLY A 168 -4.00 11.39 10.42
CA GLY A 168 -4.57 12.59 11.02
C GLY A 168 -6.07 12.77 10.81
N VAL A 169 -6.76 11.77 10.29
CA VAL A 169 -8.23 11.79 10.13
C VAL A 169 -8.86 11.43 11.46
N LYS A 170 -9.56 12.38 12.09
CA LYS A 170 -10.28 12.11 13.33
C LYS A 170 -11.39 11.10 13.09
N ALA A 171 -11.47 10.09 13.96
CA ALA A 171 -12.61 9.17 13.98
C ALA A 171 -13.90 9.97 14.30
N GLY A 172 -14.71 10.24 13.28
CA GLY A 172 -15.97 10.95 13.48
C GLY A 172 -16.43 11.88 12.35
N GLU A 173 -15.60 12.26 11.41
CA GLU A 173 -16.03 13.07 10.26
C GLU A 173 -16.35 12.18 9.03
N VAL A 174 -17.39 11.36 9.15
CA VAL A 174 -18.12 10.88 7.97
C VAL A 174 -19.09 11.98 7.59
N ARG A 175 -18.74 12.79 6.59
CA ARG A 175 -19.70 13.72 5.99
C ARG A 175 -20.86 12.92 5.41
N ALA A 176 -22.07 13.25 5.89
CA ALA A 176 -23.35 12.76 5.37
C ALA A 176 -23.54 13.23 3.93
#